data_f8190698e280db491e9888a7886747e2
#
_entry.id   f8190698e280db491e9888a7886747e2
#
_cell.length_a   1.000
_cell.length_b   1.000
_cell.length_c   1.000
_cell.angle_alpha   90.00
_cell.angle_beta   90.00
_cell.angle_gamma   90.00
#
_symmetry.space_group_name_H-M   'P 1'
#
loop_
_entity.id
_entity.type
_entity.pdbx_description
1 polymer ?
#
loop_
_entity_poly.entity_id
_entity_poly.type
_entity_poly.pdbx_seq_one_letter_code
_entity_poly.pdbx_strand_id
1 'polypeptide(L)'
;VFGRGGEEIQTLAEHGVPFQVVPGITAANGCAAYAGIPLTHRDYAQSCIFVTGHPRKGGELELPWDTLARPGQTVVIYMGLGALSDLCAQLVAAGLPGDWPAAVIEHGTAQSQRVICADLARLPAAVSEAQLSGPSLVVVGEVVRLREQLAWFDRPK
;
A
#
# COMPACT_ATOMS: atom_id res chain seq x y z
N VAL A 1 4.15 -8.98 7.18
CA VAL A 1 4.33 -8.89 5.73
C VAL A 1 5.42 -7.86 5.44
N PHE A 2 6.41 -8.21 4.60
CA PHE A 2 7.61 -7.42 4.25
C PHE A 2 8.47 -6.94 5.44
N GLY A 3 8.30 -7.51 6.61
CA GLY A 3 9.01 -7.13 7.84
C GLY A 3 10.15 -8.06 8.23
N ARG A 4 10.69 -8.84 7.31
CA ARG A 4 11.69 -9.88 7.58
C ARG A 4 11.19 -10.97 8.54
N GLY A 5 12.05 -11.80 9.08
CA GLY A 5 11.72 -12.89 10.01
C GLY A 5 11.90 -14.28 9.40
N GLY A 6 11.75 -14.42 8.09
CA GLY A 6 11.90 -15.72 7.40
C GLY A 6 13.32 -16.27 7.52
N GLU A 7 14.32 -15.44 7.29
CA GLU A 7 15.73 -15.81 7.36
C GLU A 7 16.16 -16.18 8.78
N GLU A 8 15.69 -15.43 9.77
CA GLU A 8 15.94 -15.71 11.19
C GLU A 8 15.35 -17.05 11.63
N ILE A 9 14.08 -17.31 11.22
CA ILE A 9 13.40 -18.58 11.51
C ILE A 9 14.11 -19.74 10.82
N GLN A 10 14.54 -19.56 9.58
CA GLN A 10 15.28 -20.57 8.83
C GLN A 10 16.59 -20.91 9.55
N THR A 11 17.34 -19.91 10.00
CA THR A 11 18.57 -20.11 10.78
C THR A 11 18.32 -20.89 12.07
N LEU A 12 17.24 -20.55 12.81
CA LEU A 12 16.86 -21.27 14.03
C LEU A 12 16.53 -22.74 13.73
N ALA A 13 15.77 -22.99 12.66
CA ALA A 13 15.39 -24.32 12.24
C ALA A 13 16.63 -25.18 11.85
N GLU A 14 17.56 -24.61 11.11
CA GLU A 14 18.82 -25.27 10.70
C GLU A 14 19.68 -25.69 11.90
N HIS A 15 19.59 -24.93 13.01
CA HIS A 15 20.33 -25.23 14.23
C HIS A 15 19.50 -26.00 15.28
N GLY A 16 18.30 -26.48 14.93
CA GLY A 16 17.44 -27.24 15.83
C GLY A 16 16.93 -26.45 17.04
N VAL A 17 16.92 -25.10 16.96
CA VAL A 17 16.41 -24.24 18.04
C VAL A 17 14.89 -24.14 17.95
N PRO A 18 14.14 -24.51 19.00
CA PRO A 18 12.69 -24.33 18.99
C PRO A 18 12.29 -22.86 18.87
N PHE A 19 11.27 -22.58 18.08
CA PHE A 19 10.71 -21.22 17.91
C PHE A 19 9.19 -21.28 17.80
N GLN A 20 8.57 -20.12 18.00
CA GLN A 20 7.13 -19.90 17.77
C GLN A 20 6.95 -18.61 16.98
N VAL A 21 5.97 -18.61 16.08
CA VAL A 21 5.58 -17.42 15.33
C VAL A 21 4.24 -16.92 15.84
N VAL A 22 4.24 -15.73 16.43
CA VAL A 22 3.01 -15.07 16.87
C VAL A 22 2.52 -14.19 15.71
N PRO A 23 1.30 -14.41 15.20
CA PRO A 23 0.74 -13.60 14.13
C PRO A 23 0.46 -12.17 14.60
N GLY A 24 0.54 -11.22 13.66
CA GLY A 24 0.21 -9.83 13.90
C GLY A 24 -0.68 -9.23 12.82
N ILE A 25 -1.14 -8.00 13.04
CA ILE A 25 -1.89 -7.23 12.04
C ILE A 25 -0.87 -6.54 11.15
N THR A 26 -0.94 -6.83 9.84
CA THR A 26 -0.07 -6.16 8.87
C THR A 26 -0.50 -4.71 8.65
N ALA A 27 0.44 -3.84 8.28
CA ALA A 27 0.17 -2.43 8.00
C ALA A 27 -0.96 -2.22 6.97
N ALA A 28 -1.07 -3.09 5.97
CA ALA A 28 -2.17 -3.03 5.01
C ALA A 28 -3.54 -3.05 5.70
N ASN A 29 -3.76 -3.97 6.62
CA ASN A 29 -5.04 -4.08 7.34
C ASN A 29 -5.25 -2.91 8.30
N GLY A 30 -4.25 -2.57 9.11
CA GLY A 30 -4.34 -1.50 10.09
C GLY A 30 -4.56 -0.14 9.44
N CYS A 31 -3.69 0.25 8.50
CA CYS A 31 -3.78 1.54 7.84
C CYS A 31 -5.06 1.69 7.00
N ALA A 32 -5.45 0.66 6.25
CA ALA A 32 -6.66 0.70 5.44
C ALA A 32 -7.92 0.84 6.30
N ALA A 33 -8.02 0.10 7.41
CA ALA A 33 -9.13 0.19 8.35
C ALA A 33 -9.25 1.60 8.95
N TYR A 34 -8.14 2.18 9.42
CA TYR A 34 -8.14 3.53 9.99
C TYR A 34 -8.32 4.62 8.94
N ALA A 35 -7.88 4.40 7.71
CA ALA A 35 -8.13 5.32 6.60
C ALA A 35 -9.58 5.25 6.08
N GLY A 36 -10.39 4.27 6.48
CA GLY A 36 -11.72 4.06 5.92
C GLY A 36 -11.69 3.56 4.46
N ILE A 37 -10.66 2.81 4.10
CA ILE A 37 -10.49 2.22 2.77
C ILE A 37 -10.55 0.70 2.94
N PRO A 38 -11.64 0.02 2.59
CA PRO A 38 -11.70 -1.44 2.64
C PRO A 38 -10.74 -2.04 1.62
N LEU A 39 -9.99 -3.07 1.99
CA LEU A 39 -9.08 -3.75 1.07
C LEU A 39 -9.81 -4.55 -0.01
N THR A 40 -11.02 -5.02 0.29
CA THR A 40 -11.91 -5.69 -0.67
C THR A 40 -13.32 -5.16 -0.53
N HIS A 41 -14.07 -5.19 -1.62
CA HIS A 41 -15.47 -4.79 -1.64
C HIS A 41 -16.20 -5.53 -2.76
N ARG A 42 -17.44 -5.95 -2.53
CA ARG A 42 -18.22 -6.73 -3.48
C ARG A 42 -18.24 -6.14 -4.89
N ASP A 43 -18.38 -4.83 -5.00
CA ASP A 43 -18.56 -4.15 -6.28
C ASP A 43 -17.26 -3.56 -6.86
N TYR A 44 -16.18 -3.41 -6.06
CA TYR A 44 -14.98 -2.70 -6.47
C TYR A 44 -13.72 -3.58 -6.51
N ALA A 45 -13.57 -4.52 -5.58
CA ALA A 45 -12.34 -5.32 -5.51
C ALA A 45 -12.59 -6.68 -4.85
N GLN A 46 -12.41 -7.75 -5.59
CA GLN A 46 -12.57 -9.14 -5.11
C GLN A 46 -11.22 -9.77 -4.71
N SER A 47 -10.12 -9.08 -4.98
CA SER A 47 -8.78 -9.49 -4.61
C SER A 47 -7.96 -8.33 -4.07
N CYS A 48 -6.95 -8.66 -3.27
CA CYS A 48 -5.98 -7.69 -2.75
C CYS A 48 -4.58 -8.25 -2.91
N ILE A 49 -3.70 -7.48 -3.54
CA ILE A 49 -2.31 -7.86 -3.79
C ILE A 49 -1.39 -6.97 -2.98
N PHE A 50 -0.48 -7.58 -2.22
CA PHE A 50 0.56 -6.88 -1.49
C PHE A 50 1.89 -6.97 -2.22
N VAL A 51 2.50 -5.83 -2.50
CA VAL A 51 3.83 -5.75 -3.11
C VAL A 51 4.72 -4.78 -2.33
N THR A 52 6.00 -4.83 -2.61
CA THR A 52 6.96 -3.86 -2.08
C THR A 52 7.46 -2.94 -3.19
N GLY A 53 7.44 -1.63 -2.94
CA GLY A 53 8.04 -0.61 -3.80
C GLY A 53 9.55 -0.42 -3.54
N HIS A 54 10.16 -1.29 -2.72
CA HIS A 54 11.60 -1.26 -2.50
C HIS A 54 12.33 -1.96 -3.64
N PRO A 55 13.18 -1.25 -4.40
CA PRO A 55 13.91 -1.86 -5.52
C PRO A 55 14.87 -2.93 -5.01
N ARG A 56 15.07 -3.98 -5.81
CA ARG A 56 16.14 -4.96 -5.57
C ARG A 56 17.51 -4.31 -5.78
N LYS A 57 18.57 -5.01 -5.38
CA LYS A 57 19.96 -4.58 -5.67
C LYS A 57 20.12 -4.38 -7.18
N GLY A 58 20.22 -3.11 -7.62
CA GLY A 58 20.29 -2.75 -9.04
C GLY A 58 19.43 -1.53 -9.43
N GLY A 59 18.47 -1.15 -8.56
CA GLY A 59 17.75 0.14 -8.69
C GLY A 59 16.45 0.11 -9.48
N GLU A 60 16.10 -0.97 -10.18
CA GLU A 60 14.85 -1.08 -10.91
C GLU A 60 13.77 -1.82 -10.10
N LEU A 61 12.52 -1.38 -10.27
CA LEU A 61 11.34 -2.03 -9.69
C LEU A 61 10.87 -3.14 -10.61
N GLU A 62 11.21 -4.37 -10.29
CA GLU A 62 10.73 -5.57 -10.99
C GLU A 62 9.43 -6.06 -10.35
N LEU A 63 8.31 -5.51 -10.78
CA LEU A 63 6.97 -5.93 -10.34
C LEU A 63 6.18 -6.53 -11.52
N PRO A 64 5.21 -7.42 -11.25
CA PRO A 64 4.36 -8.00 -12.29
C PRO A 64 3.29 -6.99 -12.75
N TRP A 65 3.70 -5.96 -13.47
CA TRP A 65 2.88 -4.80 -13.83
C TRP A 65 1.56 -5.17 -14.49
N ASP A 66 1.57 -6.12 -15.44
CA ASP A 66 0.35 -6.62 -16.11
C ASP A 66 -0.66 -7.23 -15.13
N THR A 67 -0.16 -7.78 -14.01
CA THR A 67 -1.02 -8.33 -12.96
C THR A 67 -1.53 -7.21 -12.05
N LEU A 68 -0.70 -6.22 -11.74
CA LEU A 68 -1.05 -5.11 -10.86
C LEU A 68 -2.00 -4.11 -11.53
N ALA A 69 -1.93 -3.95 -12.84
CA ALA A 69 -2.75 -3.01 -13.61
C ALA A 69 -4.12 -3.60 -14.04
N ARG A 70 -4.71 -4.45 -13.21
CA ARG A 70 -6.03 -5.05 -13.50
C ARG A 70 -7.13 -4.37 -12.68
N PRO A 71 -8.31 -4.12 -13.26
CA PRO A 71 -9.48 -3.69 -12.51
C PRO A 71 -10.00 -4.80 -11.58
N GLY A 72 -10.87 -4.46 -10.65
CA GLY A 72 -11.48 -5.42 -9.72
C GLY A 72 -10.56 -5.94 -8.62
N GLN A 73 -9.44 -5.27 -8.39
CA GLN A 73 -8.49 -5.60 -7.33
C GLN A 73 -7.99 -4.35 -6.61
N THR A 74 -7.49 -4.55 -5.40
CA THR A 74 -6.74 -3.54 -4.66
C THR A 74 -5.27 -3.91 -4.64
N VAL A 75 -4.40 -2.97 -4.96
CA VAL A 75 -2.95 -3.14 -4.84
C VAL A 75 -2.46 -2.30 -3.65
N VAL A 76 -1.78 -2.95 -2.72
CA VAL A 76 -1.18 -2.28 -1.56
C VAL A 76 0.34 -2.38 -1.68
N ILE A 77 0.99 -1.21 -1.72
CA ILE A 77 2.42 -1.11 -1.97
C ILE A 77 3.11 -0.64 -0.69
N TYR A 78 3.93 -1.51 -0.12
CA TYR A 78 4.79 -1.21 1.02
C TYR A 78 6.07 -0.53 0.55
N MET A 79 6.60 0.38 1.37
CA MET A 79 7.86 1.09 1.08
C MET A 79 7.88 1.78 -0.30
N GLY A 80 6.71 2.22 -0.77
CA GLY A 80 6.55 2.79 -2.12
C GLY A 80 6.74 4.31 -2.20
N LEU A 81 6.88 5.04 -1.09
CA LEU A 81 6.90 6.49 -1.10
C LEU A 81 8.05 7.05 -1.94
N GLY A 82 9.26 6.50 -1.78
CA GLY A 82 10.45 6.97 -2.51
C GLY A 82 10.42 6.69 -4.02
N ALA A 83 9.59 5.75 -4.47
CA ALA A 83 9.42 5.39 -5.87
C ALA A 83 8.02 5.72 -6.41
N LEU A 84 7.27 6.59 -5.71
CA LEU A 84 5.85 6.81 -6.00
C LEU A 84 5.58 7.26 -7.43
N SER A 85 6.40 8.16 -7.97
CA SER A 85 6.26 8.63 -9.36
C SER A 85 6.42 7.49 -10.36
N ASP A 86 7.44 6.66 -10.17
CA ASP A 86 7.71 5.52 -11.05
C ASP A 86 6.62 4.46 -10.93
N LEU A 87 6.16 4.17 -9.71
CA LEU A 87 5.05 3.25 -9.46
C LEU A 87 3.77 3.67 -10.18
N CYS A 88 3.39 4.94 -10.07
CA CYS A 88 2.21 5.48 -10.76
C CYS A 88 2.39 5.43 -12.28
N ALA A 89 3.56 5.83 -12.79
CA ALA A 89 3.85 5.81 -14.22
C ALA A 89 3.81 4.38 -14.81
N GLN A 90 4.39 3.40 -14.12
CA GLN A 90 4.39 2.01 -14.54
C GLN A 90 2.99 1.38 -14.53
N LEU A 91 2.17 1.67 -13.52
CA LEU A 91 0.78 1.20 -13.48
C LEU A 91 -0.05 1.76 -14.64
N VAL A 92 0.15 3.03 -14.99
CA VAL A 92 -0.51 3.66 -16.15
C VAL A 92 0.02 3.05 -17.45
N ALA A 93 1.34 2.88 -17.59
CA ALA A 93 1.93 2.25 -18.76
C ALA A 93 1.46 0.81 -18.98
N ALA A 94 1.17 0.10 -17.88
CA ALA A 94 0.63 -1.27 -17.91
C ALA A 94 -0.89 -1.35 -18.15
N GLY A 95 -1.58 -0.20 -18.25
CA GLY A 95 -2.98 -0.16 -18.72
C GLY A 95 -4.01 0.40 -17.76
N LEU A 96 -3.65 0.81 -16.52
CA LEU A 96 -4.61 1.55 -15.69
C LEU A 96 -4.82 2.97 -16.24
N PRO A 97 -6.05 3.49 -16.22
CA PRO A 97 -6.31 4.88 -16.55
C PRO A 97 -5.53 5.84 -15.63
N GLY A 98 -5.09 6.98 -16.14
CA GLY A 98 -4.41 8.00 -15.33
C GLY A 98 -5.27 8.57 -14.21
N ASP A 99 -6.59 8.53 -14.35
CA ASP A 99 -7.59 8.94 -13.36
C ASP A 99 -7.99 7.81 -12.38
N TRP A 100 -7.24 6.70 -12.38
CA TRP A 100 -7.48 5.59 -11.45
C TRP A 100 -7.19 6.00 -10.02
N PRO A 101 -8.11 5.70 -9.06
CA PRO A 101 -7.99 6.19 -7.69
C PRO A 101 -6.86 5.50 -6.92
N ALA A 102 -6.13 6.32 -6.17
CA ALA A 102 -5.06 5.87 -5.31
C ALA A 102 -4.97 6.73 -4.04
N ALA A 103 -4.33 6.20 -3.01
CA ALA A 103 -4.09 6.91 -1.75
C ALA A 103 -2.71 6.61 -1.19
N VAL A 104 -2.15 7.59 -0.48
CA VAL A 104 -1.00 7.37 0.41
C VAL A 104 -1.46 7.60 1.84
N ILE A 105 -1.21 6.63 2.71
CA ILE A 105 -1.50 6.68 4.13
C ILE A 105 -0.18 6.79 4.88
N GLU A 106 0.09 7.93 5.50
CA GLU A 106 1.27 8.17 6.31
C GLU A 106 0.92 8.05 7.79
N HIS A 107 1.83 7.48 8.60
CA HIS A 107 1.68 7.24 10.04
C HIS A 107 0.34 6.56 10.39
N GLY A 108 -0.08 5.62 9.56
CA GLY A 108 -1.38 4.95 9.72
C GLY A 108 -1.60 4.42 11.12
N THR A 109 -2.83 4.56 11.62
CA THR A 109 -3.30 4.23 12.99
C THR A 109 -2.83 5.16 14.12
N ALA A 110 -1.84 6.01 13.88
CA ALA A 110 -1.39 6.99 14.86
C ALA A 110 -2.25 8.27 14.82
N GLN A 111 -2.22 9.06 15.88
CA GLN A 111 -2.93 10.36 15.92
C GLN A 111 -2.44 11.33 14.84
N SER A 112 -1.20 11.16 14.38
CA SER A 112 -0.60 11.93 13.29
C SER A 112 -0.88 11.34 11.91
N GLN A 113 -1.83 10.40 11.78
CA GLN A 113 -2.19 9.83 10.49
C GLN A 113 -2.61 10.92 9.51
N ARG A 114 -2.06 10.86 8.30
CA ARG A 114 -2.49 11.66 7.16
C ARG A 114 -2.82 10.75 5.98
N VAL A 115 -3.87 11.08 5.25
CA VAL A 115 -4.29 10.32 4.08
C VAL A 115 -4.45 11.27 2.91
N ILE A 116 -3.67 11.07 1.86
CA ILE A 116 -3.73 11.82 0.61
C ILE A 116 -4.37 10.92 -0.44
N CYS A 117 -5.55 11.31 -0.93
CA CYS A 117 -6.23 10.63 -2.02
C CYS A 117 -6.13 11.46 -3.30
N ALA A 118 -5.77 10.83 -4.40
CA ALA A 118 -5.76 11.42 -5.73
C ALA A 118 -5.88 10.32 -6.78
N ASP A 119 -5.94 10.69 -8.05
CA ASP A 119 -5.73 9.75 -9.14
C ASP A 119 -4.21 9.47 -9.36
N LEU A 120 -3.90 8.38 -10.07
CA LEU A 120 -2.51 7.97 -10.32
C LEU A 120 -1.66 9.08 -10.93
N ALA A 121 -2.24 9.88 -11.85
CA ALA A 121 -1.52 10.95 -12.53
C ALA A 121 -1.15 12.10 -11.59
N ARG A 122 -1.97 12.37 -10.57
CA ARG A 122 -1.81 13.50 -9.64
C ARG A 122 -1.23 13.14 -8.29
N LEU A 123 -1.30 11.86 -7.90
CA LEU A 123 -0.87 11.42 -6.57
C LEU A 123 0.58 11.81 -6.23
N PRO A 124 1.58 11.69 -7.13
CA PRO A 124 2.95 12.08 -6.81
C PRO A 124 3.07 13.58 -6.46
N ALA A 125 2.41 14.45 -7.22
CA ALA A 125 2.41 15.89 -6.95
C ALA A 125 1.70 16.21 -5.63
N ALA A 126 0.52 15.65 -5.39
CA ALA A 126 -0.24 15.86 -4.16
C ALA A 126 0.54 15.41 -2.90
N VAL A 127 1.25 14.30 -2.99
CA VAL A 127 2.09 13.81 -1.89
C VAL A 127 3.30 14.72 -1.66
N SER A 128 3.91 15.23 -2.73
CA SER A 128 5.02 16.17 -2.65
C SER A 128 4.59 17.50 -2.01
N GLU A 129 3.45 18.05 -2.43
CA GLU A 129 2.86 19.27 -1.85
C GLU A 129 2.53 19.10 -0.37
N ALA A 130 2.02 17.93 0.01
CA ALA A 130 1.73 17.59 1.41
C ALA A 130 2.99 17.30 2.25
N GLN A 131 4.17 17.23 1.62
CA GLN A 131 5.45 16.96 2.27
C GLN A 131 5.43 15.70 3.14
N LEU A 132 4.85 14.60 2.63
CA LEU A 132 4.90 13.32 3.31
C LEU A 132 6.33 12.77 3.31
N SER A 133 6.80 12.33 4.48
CA SER A 133 8.17 11.82 4.66
C SER A 133 8.27 10.65 5.64
N GLY A 134 7.17 10.35 6.32
CA GLY A 134 7.10 9.30 7.33
C GLY A 134 6.81 7.90 6.75
N PRO A 135 6.75 6.90 7.64
CA PRO A 135 6.32 5.56 7.24
C PRO A 135 4.96 5.62 6.56
N SER A 136 4.87 5.09 5.35
CA SER A 136 3.67 5.21 4.54
C SER A 136 3.34 3.95 3.77
N LEU A 137 2.08 3.85 3.39
CA LEU A 137 1.50 2.78 2.60
C LEU A 137 0.77 3.39 1.41
N VAL A 138 1.00 2.83 0.22
CA VAL A 138 0.26 3.24 -0.99
C VAL A 138 -0.84 2.23 -1.24
N VAL A 139 -2.05 2.70 -1.51
CA VAL A 139 -3.21 1.87 -1.86
C VAL A 139 -3.73 2.33 -3.23
N VAL A 140 -3.83 1.41 -4.17
CA VAL A 140 -4.33 1.66 -5.53
C VAL A 140 -5.55 0.79 -5.78
N GLY A 141 -6.65 1.39 -6.20
CA GLY A 141 -7.89 0.66 -6.50
C GLY A 141 -9.15 1.49 -6.25
N GLU A 142 -10.25 1.10 -6.88
CA GLU A 142 -11.52 1.80 -6.78
C GLU A 142 -12.08 1.88 -5.35
N VAL A 143 -11.66 0.97 -4.47
CA VAL A 143 -12.00 1.01 -3.03
C VAL A 143 -11.60 2.31 -2.34
N VAL A 144 -10.62 3.04 -2.89
CA VAL A 144 -10.18 4.35 -2.36
C VAL A 144 -11.32 5.37 -2.39
N ARG A 145 -12.22 5.30 -3.37
CA ARG A 145 -13.41 6.18 -3.47
C ARG A 145 -14.34 6.06 -2.26
N LEU A 146 -14.35 4.90 -1.61
CA LEU A 146 -15.22 4.66 -0.46
C LEU A 146 -14.78 5.44 0.79
N ARG A 147 -13.55 5.93 0.83
CA ARG A 147 -13.06 6.73 1.96
C ARG A 147 -13.94 7.96 2.23
N GLU A 148 -14.48 8.61 1.22
CA GLU A 148 -15.35 9.79 1.41
C GLU A 148 -16.52 9.49 2.36
N GLN A 149 -17.02 8.26 2.32
CA GLN A 149 -18.16 7.82 3.15
C GLN A 149 -17.70 7.13 4.43
N LEU A 150 -16.57 6.39 4.37
CA LEU A 150 -16.14 5.47 5.42
C LEU A 150 -15.04 6.02 6.33
N ALA A 151 -14.45 7.19 6.04
CA ALA A 151 -13.47 7.80 6.93
C ALA A 151 -14.11 8.10 8.30
N TRP A 152 -13.55 7.55 9.35
CA TRP A 152 -14.07 7.67 10.72
C TRP A 152 -13.04 8.21 11.71
N PHE A 153 -11.76 7.90 11.46
CA PHE A 153 -10.68 8.24 12.39
C PHE A 153 -10.28 9.72 12.31
N ASP A 154 -10.26 10.30 11.11
CA ASP A 154 -9.83 11.69 10.85
C ASP A 154 -10.98 12.71 11.00
N ARG A 155 -12.19 12.28 11.38
CA ARG A 155 -13.32 13.21 11.59
C ARG A 155 -13.16 13.90 12.93
N PRO A 156 -13.21 15.23 13.01
CA PRO A 156 -13.28 15.91 14.29
C PRO A 156 -14.52 15.39 15.05
N LYS A 157 -14.33 15.08 16.33
CA LYS A 157 -15.40 14.66 17.23
C LYS A 157 -16.31 15.83 17.55
#